data_8803a349e95f405e37f65c3af604317c
#
_entry.id   8803a349e95f405e37f65c3af604317c
#
_cell.length_a   1.000
_cell.length_b   1.000
_cell.length_c   1.000
_cell.angle_alpha   90.00
_cell.angle_beta   90.00
_cell.angle_gamma   90.00
#
_symmetry.space_group_name_H-M   'P 1'
#
loop_
_entity.id
_entity.type
_entity.pdbx_description
1 polymer ?
#
loop_
_entity_poly.entity_id
_entity_poly.type
_entity_poly.pdbx_seq_one_letter_code
_entity_poly.pdbx_strand_id
1 'polypeptide(L)'
;MSTSLKTAFLLVILTLVFVYVGRLIGGTTGMTIAFIIALVMNLMSYWFSDKIVLAMYRAREVTPEEAPQLHNMVRNVAMQAQIPMPRVYIIPTQAPNAFATGRNPEIAAVAVTEGILRLLTPQELEGVLAHEISHVKNRDILIGSIAATLAGAIGYLAHMAQFALIFGGYGRSSDDEGRGSLIGSLAMIILAPIIALLIQLAISRAREYKADESGAHITRRPLELASALKKISSGTERIPLDANPGTAHLFIMNPLRGGLAGLFSTHPPVEERIGRLEKLSREIV
;
A
#
# COMPACT_ATOMS: atom_id res chain seq x y z
N MET A 1 -12.73 -17.11 0.07
CA MET A 1 -12.00 -16.90 -1.21
C MET A 1 -10.52 -16.82 -0.91
N SER A 2 -9.67 -17.56 -1.64
CA SER A 2 -8.21 -17.43 -1.51
C SER A 2 -7.74 -16.04 -1.98
N THR A 3 -6.59 -15.59 -1.50
CA THR A 3 -5.99 -14.29 -1.90
C THR A 3 -5.76 -14.24 -3.42
N SER A 4 -5.31 -15.35 -4.01
CA SER A 4 -5.12 -15.46 -5.47
C SER A 4 -6.43 -15.26 -6.26
N LEU A 5 -7.54 -15.80 -5.77
CA LEU A 5 -8.84 -15.64 -6.44
C LEU A 5 -9.34 -14.19 -6.33
N LYS A 6 -9.12 -13.53 -5.20
CA LYS A 6 -9.43 -12.09 -5.03
C LYS A 6 -8.59 -11.24 -5.99
N THR A 7 -7.30 -11.56 -6.12
CA THR A 7 -6.40 -10.87 -7.04
C THR A 7 -6.86 -11.03 -8.49
N ALA A 8 -7.17 -12.26 -8.92
CA ALA A 8 -7.68 -12.50 -10.26
C ALA A 8 -8.99 -11.75 -10.53
N PHE A 9 -9.92 -11.79 -9.59
CA PHE A 9 -11.20 -11.07 -9.66
C PHE A 9 -10.99 -9.55 -9.79
N LEU A 10 -10.06 -8.98 -9.02
CA LEU A 10 -9.68 -7.58 -9.08
C LEU A 10 -9.19 -7.19 -10.49
N LEU A 11 -8.27 -7.97 -11.05
CA LEU A 11 -7.69 -7.71 -12.37
C LEU A 11 -8.75 -7.81 -13.48
N VAL A 12 -9.67 -8.77 -13.38
CA VAL A 12 -10.78 -8.92 -14.33
C VAL A 12 -11.74 -7.73 -14.27
N ILE A 13 -12.18 -7.32 -13.07
CA ILE A 13 -13.07 -6.17 -12.93
C ILE A 13 -12.41 -4.91 -13.50
N LEU A 14 -11.15 -4.68 -13.19
CA LEU A 14 -10.42 -3.52 -13.71
C LEU A 14 -10.37 -3.54 -15.24
N THR A 15 -10.08 -4.70 -15.85
CA THR A 15 -10.09 -4.85 -17.29
C THR A 15 -11.46 -4.49 -17.88
N LEU A 16 -12.55 -5.01 -17.30
CA LEU A 16 -13.91 -4.72 -17.77
C LEU A 16 -14.25 -3.22 -17.67
N VAL A 17 -13.84 -2.56 -16.60
CA VAL A 17 -14.02 -1.11 -16.44
C VAL A 17 -13.27 -0.35 -17.52
N PHE A 18 -11.99 -0.66 -17.77
CA PHE A 18 -11.21 0.00 -18.82
C PHE A 18 -11.82 -0.21 -20.20
N VAL A 19 -12.24 -1.43 -20.52
CA VAL A 19 -12.89 -1.78 -21.79
C VAL A 19 -14.20 -1.01 -21.97
N TYR A 20 -15.03 -0.93 -20.93
CA TYR A 20 -16.28 -0.19 -20.94
C TYR A 20 -16.06 1.30 -21.16
N VAL A 21 -15.14 1.91 -20.41
CA VAL A 21 -14.78 3.33 -20.56
C VAL A 21 -14.19 3.59 -21.96
N GLY A 22 -13.32 2.73 -22.44
CA GLY A 22 -12.75 2.81 -23.79
C GLY A 22 -13.82 2.79 -24.87
N ARG A 23 -14.85 1.94 -24.73
CA ARG A 23 -16.00 1.89 -25.63
C ARG A 23 -16.80 3.20 -25.63
N LEU A 24 -17.02 3.80 -24.47
CA LEU A 24 -17.75 5.06 -24.34
C LEU A 24 -17.02 6.22 -25.03
N ILE A 25 -15.68 6.23 -24.97
CA ILE A 25 -14.87 7.34 -25.51
C ILE A 25 -14.61 7.17 -27.01
N GLY A 26 -14.30 5.95 -27.48
CA GLY A 26 -13.82 5.72 -28.84
C GLY A 26 -14.49 4.55 -29.58
N GLY A 27 -15.69 4.11 -29.15
CA GLY A 27 -16.41 3.00 -29.77
C GLY A 27 -15.61 1.69 -29.73
N THR A 28 -15.68 0.91 -30.81
CA THR A 28 -14.98 -0.39 -30.91
C THR A 28 -13.45 -0.26 -30.89
N THR A 29 -12.91 0.78 -31.52
CA THR A 29 -11.47 1.06 -31.52
C THR A 29 -11.00 1.45 -30.15
N GLY A 30 -11.70 2.33 -29.44
CA GLY A 30 -11.39 2.71 -28.05
C GLY A 30 -11.46 1.52 -27.09
N MET A 31 -12.42 0.64 -27.28
CA MET A 31 -12.55 -0.61 -26.53
C MET A 31 -11.30 -1.51 -26.69
N THR A 32 -10.84 -1.70 -27.94
CA THR A 32 -9.67 -2.54 -28.24
C THR A 32 -8.39 -1.96 -27.63
N ILE A 33 -8.19 -0.65 -27.78
CA ILE A 33 -7.02 0.05 -27.21
C ILE A 33 -7.04 -0.06 -25.68
N ALA A 34 -8.18 0.18 -25.05
CA ALA A 34 -8.33 0.09 -23.59
C ALA A 34 -8.11 -1.33 -23.09
N PHE A 35 -8.54 -2.35 -23.82
CA PHE A 35 -8.26 -3.75 -23.48
C PHE A 35 -6.76 -4.05 -23.50
N ILE A 36 -6.03 -3.62 -24.53
CA ILE A 36 -4.57 -3.81 -24.65
C ILE A 36 -3.86 -3.09 -23.50
N ILE A 37 -4.24 -1.85 -23.20
CA ILE A 37 -3.67 -1.08 -22.09
C ILE A 37 -3.92 -1.80 -20.76
N ALA A 38 -5.15 -2.26 -20.50
CA ALA A 38 -5.49 -2.98 -19.28
C ALA A 38 -4.70 -4.27 -19.14
N LEU A 39 -4.52 -5.02 -20.23
CA LEU A 39 -3.73 -6.26 -20.24
C LEU A 39 -2.27 -5.99 -19.87
N VAL A 40 -1.64 -4.98 -20.51
CA VAL A 40 -0.26 -4.57 -20.21
C VAL A 40 -0.13 -4.11 -18.77
N MET A 41 -1.04 -3.26 -18.28
CA MET A 41 -1.05 -2.77 -16.89
C MET A 41 -1.19 -3.93 -15.89
N ASN A 42 -2.07 -4.89 -16.15
CA ASN A 42 -2.26 -6.05 -15.29
C ASN A 42 -1.01 -6.93 -15.23
N LEU A 43 -0.38 -7.20 -16.38
CA LEU A 43 0.87 -7.95 -16.44
C LEU A 43 2.00 -7.22 -15.69
N MET A 44 2.17 -5.93 -15.95
CA MET A 44 3.18 -5.12 -15.26
C MET A 44 2.94 -5.06 -13.75
N SER A 45 1.70 -4.86 -13.32
CA SER A 45 1.34 -4.84 -11.90
C SER A 45 1.61 -6.18 -11.22
N TYR A 46 1.32 -7.29 -11.87
CA TYR A 46 1.58 -8.61 -11.31
C TYR A 46 3.08 -8.89 -11.15
N TRP A 47 3.90 -8.55 -12.17
CA TRP A 47 5.33 -8.90 -12.18
C TRP A 47 6.23 -7.89 -11.49
N PHE A 48 5.88 -6.61 -11.48
CA PHE A 48 6.75 -5.51 -11.06
C PHE A 48 6.16 -4.65 -9.93
N SER A 49 5.04 -5.04 -9.31
CA SER A 49 4.39 -4.23 -8.26
C SER A 49 5.31 -3.90 -7.09
N ASP A 50 6.18 -4.83 -6.68
CA ASP A 50 7.18 -4.58 -5.64
C ASP A 50 8.15 -3.47 -6.02
N LYS A 51 8.72 -3.53 -7.23
CA LYS A 51 9.67 -2.55 -7.73
C LYS A 51 9.02 -1.17 -7.91
N ILE A 52 7.78 -1.15 -8.43
CA ILE A 52 7.02 0.08 -8.64
C ILE A 52 6.75 0.76 -7.30
N VAL A 53 6.24 0.03 -6.32
CA VAL A 53 5.94 0.58 -4.99
C VAL A 53 7.21 1.08 -4.30
N LEU A 54 8.28 0.30 -4.30
CA LEU A 54 9.56 0.71 -3.71
C LEU A 54 10.12 1.98 -4.38
N ALA A 55 10.03 2.07 -5.72
CA ALA A 55 10.47 3.25 -6.46
C ALA A 55 9.62 4.49 -6.17
N MET A 56 8.29 4.35 -5.98
CA MET A 56 7.39 5.46 -5.63
C MET A 56 7.82 6.15 -4.32
N TYR A 57 8.34 5.39 -3.36
CA TYR A 57 8.81 5.90 -2.07
C TYR A 57 10.33 6.11 -2.02
N ARG A 58 11.05 6.01 -3.15
CA ARG A 58 12.52 6.14 -3.23
C ARG A 58 13.22 5.21 -2.24
N ALA A 59 12.65 4.03 -2.01
CA ALA A 59 13.21 3.05 -1.11
C ALA A 59 14.54 2.55 -1.66
N ARG A 60 15.59 2.61 -0.83
CA ARG A 60 16.94 2.14 -1.15
C ARG A 60 17.16 0.78 -0.50
N GLU A 61 17.55 -0.20 -1.29
CA GLU A 61 18.01 -1.48 -0.74
C GLU A 61 19.28 -1.25 0.08
N VAL A 62 19.35 -1.88 1.24
CA VAL A 62 20.51 -1.78 2.13
C VAL A 62 21.14 -3.15 2.29
N THR A 63 22.47 -3.17 2.36
CA THR A 63 23.24 -4.41 2.58
C THR A 63 23.37 -4.73 4.08
N PRO A 64 23.74 -5.98 4.45
CA PRO A 64 24.03 -6.32 5.84
C PRO A 64 25.12 -5.46 6.47
N GLU A 65 26.07 -4.97 5.67
CA GLU A 65 27.17 -4.10 6.12
C GLU A 65 26.68 -2.67 6.41
N GLU A 66 25.72 -2.16 5.61
CA GLU A 66 25.15 -0.83 5.78
C GLU A 66 24.16 -0.74 6.96
N ALA A 67 23.38 -1.80 7.20
CA ALA A 67 22.35 -1.83 8.24
C ALA A 67 22.34 -3.16 8.99
N PRO A 68 23.42 -3.54 9.73
CA PRO A 68 23.58 -4.87 10.32
C PRO A 68 22.49 -5.19 11.35
N GLN A 69 22.08 -4.22 12.17
CA GLN A 69 21.04 -4.43 13.17
C GLN A 69 19.68 -4.72 12.52
N LEU A 70 19.28 -3.95 11.51
CA LEU A 70 18.03 -4.14 10.80
C LEU A 70 18.01 -5.48 10.07
N HIS A 71 19.09 -5.84 9.37
CA HIS A 71 19.21 -7.15 8.71
C HIS A 71 19.10 -8.32 9.67
N ASN A 72 19.74 -8.23 10.83
CA ASN A 72 19.67 -9.28 11.85
C ASN A 72 18.25 -9.42 12.42
N MET A 73 17.55 -8.31 12.69
CA MET A 73 16.15 -8.35 13.13
C MET A 73 15.25 -9.01 12.07
N VAL A 74 15.31 -8.56 10.80
CA VAL A 74 14.52 -9.14 9.71
C VAL A 74 14.82 -10.63 9.56
N ARG A 75 16.10 -11.04 9.61
CA ARG A 75 16.52 -12.45 9.52
C ARG A 75 15.92 -13.28 10.65
N ASN A 76 16.00 -12.81 11.89
CA ASN A 76 15.49 -13.52 13.06
C ASN A 76 13.97 -13.70 12.97
N VAL A 77 13.25 -12.64 12.62
CA VAL A 77 11.79 -12.69 12.47
C VAL A 77 11.39 -13.59 11.29
N ALA A 78 12.10 -13.53 10.15
CA ALA A 78 11.84 -14.39 9.00
C ALA A 78 12.08 -15.89 9.33
N MET A 79 13.13 -16.21 10.07
CA MET A 79 13.40 -17.58 10.55
C MET A 79 12.28 -18.07 11.48
N GLN A 80 11.84 -17.26 12.44
CA GLN A 80 10.73 -17.60 13.34
C GLN A 80 9.41 -17.76 12.60
N ALA A 81 9.18 -16.94 11.57
CA ALA A 81 8.03 -17.02 10.70
C ALA A 81 8.10 -18.20 9.70
N GLN A 82 9.26 -18.85 9.56
CA GLN A 82 9.52 -19.93 8.60
C GLN A 82 9.31 -19.49 7.14
N ILE A 83 9.83 -18.31 6.78
CA ILE A 83 9.84 -17.81 5.41
C ILE A 83 11.28 -17.49 4.98
N PRO A 84 11.57 -17.46 3.67
CA PRO A 84 12.83 -16.91 3.17
C PRO A 84 13.03 -15.46 3.66
N MET A 85 14.31 -15.08 3.85
CA MET A 85 14.64 -13.72 4.28
C MET A 85 14.20 -12.70 3.21
N PRO A 86 13.34 -11.74 3.52
CA PRO A 86 12.98 -10.66 2.60
C PRO A 86 14.16 -9.73 2.31
N ARG A 87 14.16 -9.08 1.14
CA ARG A 87 15.05 -7.95 0.87
C ARG A 87 14.71 -6.78 1.80
N VAL A 88 15.72 -6.05 2.24
CA VAL A 88 15.59 -4.99 3.23
C VAL A 88 15.81 -3.62 2.59
N TYR A 89 14.86 -2.72 2.79
CA TYR A 89 14.88 -1.37 2.21
C TYR A 89 14.72 -0.30 3.29
N ILE A 90 15.36 0.85 3.08
CA ILE A 90 15.15 2.06 3.87
C ILE A 90 14.56 3.15 2.98
N ILE A 91 13.53 3.84 3.49
CA ILE A 91 12.87 4.96 2.85
C ILE A 91 13.38 6.25 3.50
N PRO A 92 13.91 7.22 2.72
CA PRO A 92 14.51 8.46 3.25
C PRO A 92 13.43 9.49 3.63
N THR A 93 12.66 9.19 4.68
CA THR A 93 11.64 10.08 5.24
C THR A 93 11.61 10.01 6.75
N GLN A 94 11.27 11.14 7.38
CA GLN A 94 11.14 11.25 8.84
C GLN A 94 9.77 10.78 9.36
N ALA A 95 8.79 10.62 8.50
CA ALA A 95 7.50 10.07 8.88
C ALA A 95 7.65 8.59 9.28
N PRO A 96 7.26 8.20 10.53
CA PRO A 96 7.49 6.83 11.00
C PRO A 96 6.50 5.87 10.37
N ASN A 97 6.98 4.94 9.53
CA ASN A 97 6.14 3.91 8.94
C ASN A 97 6.96 2.74 8.40
N ALA A 98 6.29 1.62 8.08
CA ALA A 98 6.86 0.43 7.45
C ALA A 98 5.83 -0.24 6.56
N PHE A 99 6.29 -1.06 5.61
CA PHE A 99 5.43 -1.95 4.82
C PHE A 99 6.20 -3.14 4.26
N ALA A 100 5.46 -4.21 3.94
CA ALA A 100 5.96 -5.31 3.13
C ALA A 100 5.32 -5.31 1.74
N THR A 101 6.09 -5.72 0.74
CA THR A 101 5.65 -5.83 -0.65
C THR A 101 6.26 -7.06 -1.31
N GLY A 102 5.73 -7.46 -2.45
CA GLY A 102 6.22 -8.62 -3.19
C GLY A 102 5.09 -9.47 -3.75
N ARG A 103 5.43 -10.40 -4.62
CA ARG A 103 4.47 -11.32 -5.23
C ARG A 103 4.25 -12.58 -4.38
N ASN A 104 5.30 -13.04 -3.73
CA ASN A 104 5.33 -14.23 -2.88
C ASN A 104 6.44 -14.12 -1.83
N PRO A 105 6.54 -15.03 -0.86
CA PRO A 105 7.57 -14.98 0.16
C PRO A 105 9.01 -15.02 -0.38
N GLU A 106 9.25 -15.69 -1.53
CA GLU A 106 10.58 -15.86 -2.13
C GLU A 106 11.16 -14.56 -2.71
N ILE A 107 10.28 -13.62 -3.07
CA ILE A 107 10.68 -12.32 -3.63
C ILE A 107 10.14 -11.15 -2.82
N ALA A 108 9.80 -11.38 -1.56
CA ALA A 108 9.32 -10.35 -0.66
C ALA A 108 10.40 -9.30 -0.35
N ALA A 109 9.93 -8.10 -0.06
CA ALA A 109 10.74 -7.00 0.45
C ALA A 109 10.04 -6.34 1.63
N VAL A 110 10.81 -5.92 2.63
CA VAL A 110 10.35 -5.14 3.77
C VAL A 110 11.03 -3.78 3.71
N ALA A 111 10.25 -2.71 3.77
CA ALA A 111 10.73 -1.35 3.75
C ALA A 111 10.35 -0.64 5.05
N VAL A 112 11.33 0.02 5.67
CA VAL A 112 11.17 0.83 6.88
C VAL A 112 11.62 2.26 6.61
N THR A 113 10.97 3.23 7.22
CA THR A 113 11.38 4.63 7.09
C THR A 113 12.52 4.97 8.06
N GLU A 114 13.33 5.99 7.75
CA GLU A 114 14.29 6.50 8.72
C GLU A 114 13.61 6.99 10.00
N GLY A 115 12.41 7.55 9.87
CA GLY A 115 11.62 8.02 11.02
C GLY A 115 11.24 6.91 11.98
N ILE A 116 10.85 5.72 11.51
CA ILE A 116 10.51 4.60 12.39
C ILE A 116 11.76 4.05 13.11
N LEU A 117 12.91 4.01 12.42
CA LEU A 117 14.18 3.58 12.99
C LEU A 117 14.65 4.49 14.15
N ARG A 118 14.28 5.78 14.12
CA ARG A 118 14.59 6.74 15.18
C ARG A 118 13.57 6.74 16.32
N LEU A 119 12.32 6.39 16.00
CA LEU A 119 11.20 6.47 16.94
C LEU A 119 11.10 5.27 17.86
N LEU A 120 11.34 4.07 17.30
CA LEU A 120 11.09 2.81 17.99
C LEU A 120 12.33 2.25 18.66
N THR A 121 12.12 1.58 19.80
CA THR A 121 13.13 0.69 20.37
C THR A 121 13.35 -0.54 19.49
N PRO A 122 14.47 -1.26 19.61
CA PRO A 122 14.69 -2.49 18.85
C PRO A 122 13.56 -3.52 19.00
N GLN A 123 13.00 -3.66 20.19
CA GLN A 123 11.93 -4.62 20.49
C GLN A 123 10.60 -4.20 19.83
N GLU A 124 10.29 -2.93 19.86
CA GLU A 124 9.10 -2.36 19.18
C GLU A 124 9.22 -2.51 17.66
N LEU A 125 10.41 -2.25 17.11
CA LEU A 125 10.68 -2.42 15.67
C LEU A 125 10.58 -3.90 15.27
N GLU A 126 11.07 -4.81 16.09
CA GLU A 126 10.92 -6.25 15.88
C GLU A 126 9.44 -6.66 15.82
N GLY A 127 8.59 -6.09 16.68
CA GLY A 127 7.14 -6.28 16.65
C GLY A 127 6.52 -5.81 15.34
N VAL A 128 6.89 -4.62 14.85
CA VAL A 128 6.45 -4.09 13.55
C VAL A 128 6.91 -4.99 12.40
N LEU A 129 8.18 -5.40 12.38
CA LEU A 129 8.72 -6.28 11.36
C LEU A 129 8.01 -7.64 11.36
N ALA A 130 7.64 -8.16 12.53
CA ALA A 130 6.88 -9.41 12.64
C ALA A 130 5.45 -9.27 12.10
N HIS A 131 4.80 -8.13 12.29
CA HIS A 131 3.52 -7.82 11.66
C HIS A 131 3.65 -7.82 10.13
N GLU A 132 4.62 -7.10 9.56
CA GLU A 132 4.87 -7.03 8.12
C GLU A 132 5.22 -8.41 7.53
N ILE A 133 6.07 -9.16 8.19
CA ILE A 133 6.45 -10.52 7.80
C ILE A 133 5.26 -11.48 7.89
N SER A 134 4.30 -11.24 8.78
CA SER A 134 3.06 -12.02 8.83
C SER A 134 2.21 -11.83 7.57
N HIS A 135 2.17 -10.65 6.98
CA HIS A 135 1.54 -10.42 5.67
C HIS A 135 2.25 -11.19 4.54
N VAL A 136 3.58 -11.26 4.59
CA VAL A 136 4.37 -12.08 3.64
C VAL A 136 3.99 -13.55 3.77
N LYS A 137 4.03 -14.10 4.99
CA LYS A 137 3.68 -15.49 5.31
C LYS A 137 2.25 -15.85 4.87
N ASN A 138 1.30 -14.96 5.13
CA ASN A 138 -0.11 -15.14 4.78
C ASN A 138 -0.41 -14.90 3.29
N ARG A 139 0.59 -14.49 2.49
CA ARG A 139 0.47 -14.12 1.06
C ARG A 139 -0.51 -12.98 0.81
N ASP A 140 -0.60 -12.04 1.74
CA ASP A 140 -1.46 -10.85 1.62
C ASP A 140 -0.79 -9.72 0.82
N ILE A 141 0.54 -9.76 0.70
CA ILE A 141 1.34 -8.70 0.07
C ILE A 141 1.02 -8.50 -1.42
N LEU A 142 0.69 -9.57 -2.16
CA LEU A 142 0.46 -9.48 -3.61
C LEU A 142 -0.74 -8.58 -3.94
N ILE A 143 -1.89 -8.83 -3.31
CA ILE A 143 -3.10 -8.06 -3.59
C ILE A 143 -2.93 -6.59 -3.19
N GLY A 144 -2.25 -6.32 -2.07
CA GLY A 144 -1.90 -4.96 -1.64
C GLY A 144 -1.01 -4.25 -2.65
N SER A 145 0.08 -4.90 -3.07
CA SER A 145 1.04 -4.33 -4.02
C SER A 145 0.42 -4.05 -5.40
N ILE A 146 -0.43 -4.95 -5.90
CA ILE A 146 -1.16 -4.76 -7.16
C ILE A 146 -2.14 -3.57 -7.03
N ALA A 147 -2.94 -3.55 -5.96
CA ALA A 147 -3.88 -2.46 -5.73
C ALA A 147 -3.18 -1.10 -5.63
N ALA A 148 -2.04 -1.04 -4.92
CA ALA A 148 -1.22 0.16 -4.81
C ALA A 148 -0.68 0.63 -6.17
N THR A 149 -0.15 -0.30 -6.97
CA THR A 149 0.39 0.00 -8.31
C THR A 149 -0.69 0.55 -9.23
N LEU A 150 -1.85 -0.10 -9.27
CA LEU A 150 -2.97 0.31 -10.13
C LEU A 150 -3.57 1.64 -9.68
N ALA A 151 -3.81 1.80 -8.38
CA ALA A 151 -4.32 3.05 -7.82
C ALA A 151 -3.33 4.20 -8.02
N GLY A 152 -2.02 3.94 -7.87
CA GLY A 152 -0.96 4.89 -8.15
C GLY A 152 -0.92 5.32 -9.62
N ALA A 153 -1.02 4.37 -10.55
CA ALA A 153 -1.06 4.65 -11.99
C ALA A 153 -2.30 5.47 -12.39
N ILE A 154 -3.48 5.12 -11.85
CA ILE A 154 -4.72 5.87 -12.08
C ILE A 154 -4.61 7.31 -11.52
N GLY A 155 -4.07 7.46 -10.30
CA GLY A 155 -3.84 8.76 -9.69
C GLY A 155 -2.87 9.63 -10.50
N TYR A 156 -1.80 9.04 -11.03
CA TYR A 156 -0.84 9.73 -11.90
C TYR A 156 -1.49 10.19 -13.21
N LEU A 157 -2.29 9.33 -13.86
CA LEU A 157 -3.02 9.71 -15.08
C LEU A 157 -4.03 10.83 -14.83
N ALA A 158 -4.74 10.79 -13.69
CA ALA A 158 -5.65 11.85 -13.30
C ALA A 158 -4.91 13.18 -13.08
N HIS A 159 -3.74 13.14 -12.44
CA HIS A 159 -2.91 14.33 -12.25
C HIS A 159 -2.37 14.89 -13.56
N MET A 160 -1.91 14.04 -14.48
CA MET A 160 -1.50 14.46 -15.82
C MET A 160 -2.65 15.10 -16.62
N ALA A 161 -3.85 14.53 -16.52
CA ALA A 161 -5.03 15.10 -17.16
C ALA A 161 -5.36 16.50 -16.61
N GLN A 162 -5.32 16.69 -15.30
CA GLN A 162 -5.48 18.00 -14.67
C GLN A 162 -4.41 19.00 -15.14
N PHE A 163 -3.15 18.58 -15.18
CA PHE A 163 -2.04 19.41 -15.64
C PHE A 163 -2.23 19.84 -17.12
N ALA A 164 -2.62 18.89 -17.98
CA ALA A 164 -2.90 19.16 -19.40
C ALA A 164 -4.07 20.16 -19.59
N LEU A 165 -5.08 20.12 -18.72
CA LEU A 165 -6.19 21.07 -18.72
C LEU A 165 -5.77 22.48 -18.29
N ILE A 166 -4.89 22.59 -17.29
CA ILE A 166 -4.39 23.88 -16.76
C ILE A 166 -3.42 24.54 -17.75
N PHE A 167 -2.48 23.77 -18.32
CA PHE A 167 -1.40 24.29 -19.16
C PHE A 167 -1.62 24.10 -20.66
N GLY A 168 -2.47 23.16 -21.09
CA GLY A 168 -2.82 22.92 -22.51
C GLY A 168 -3.81 23.92 -23.11
N GLY A 169 -4.36 24.82 -22.29
CA GLY A 169 -5.33 25.86 -22.69
C GLY A 169 -4.75 27.10 -23.38
N TYR A 170 -3.43 27.21 -23.52
CA TYR A 170 -2.77 28.31 -24.21
C TYR A 170 -2.97 28.20 -25.73
N GLY A 171 -4.21 28.46 -26.20
CA GLY A 171 -4.51 28.50 -27.65
C GLY A 171 -5.95 28.12 -28.02
N ARG A 172 -6.84 27.89 -27.06
CA ARG A 172 -8.26 27.61 -27.31
C ARG A 172 -9.13 28.76 -26.87
N SER A 173 -10.14 29.09 -27.73
CA SER A 173 -11.13 30.13 -27.50
C SER A 173 -11.95 29.89 -26.23
N SER A 174 -12.43 30.98 -25.63
CA SER A 174 -13.10 31.10 -24.33
C SER A 174 -14.33 30.21 -24.08
N ASP A 175 -14.87 29.54 -25.10
CA ASP A 175 -16.00 28.62 -24.96
C ASP A 175 -15.60 27.17 -24.56
N ASP A 176 -14.30 26.82 -24.58
CA ASP A 176 -13.79 25.47 -24.34
C ASP A 176 -13.25 25.27 -22.90
N GLU A 177 -13.06 26.36 -22.12
CA GLU A 177 -12.57 26.29 -20.72
C GLU A 177 -13.55 25.54 -19.80
N GLY A 178 -14.84 25.65 -20.01
CA GLY A 178 -15.86 24.93 -19.24
C GLY A 178 -15.88 23.41 -19.51
N ARG A 179 -15.59 23.00 -20.75
CA ARG A 179 -15.63 21.58 -21.15
C ARG A 179 -14.43 20.80 -20.67
N GLY A 180 -13.24 21.39 -20.70
CA GLY A 180 -12.02 20.73 -20.19
C GLY A 180 -12.08 20.47 -18.69
N SER A 181 -12.55 21.44 -17.92
CA SER A 181 -12.76 21.30 -16.47
C SER A 181 -13.84 20.24 -16.13
N LEU A 182 -14.92 20.20 -16.93
CA LEU A 182 -15.99 19.20 -16.79
C LEU A 182 -15.49 17.77 -17.08
N ILE A 183 -14.70 17.55 -18.12
CA ILE A 183 -14.14 16.23 -18.46
C ILE A 183 -13.17 15.76 -17.38
N GLY A 184 -12.32 16.64 -16.85
CA GLY A 184 -11.40 16.33 -15.74
C GLY A 184 -12.15 15.98 -14.45
N SER A 185 -13.20 16.73 -14.14
CA SER A 185 -14.06 16.46 -12.97
C SER A 185 -14.84 15.15 -13.12
N LEU A 186 -15.39 14.86 -14.30
CA LEU A 186 -16.10 13.62 -14.60
C LEU A 186 -15.14 12.41 -14.53
N ALA A 187 -13.91 12.55 -15.04
CA ALA A 187 -12.90 11.51 -14.93
C ALA A 187 -12.60 11.20 -13.45
N MET A 188 -12.42 12.22 -12.60
CA MET A 188 -12.20 12.02 -11.17
C MET A 188 -13.40 11.40 -10.44
N ILE A 189 -14.63 11.78 -10.81
CA ILE A 189 -15.87 11.20 -10.25
C ILE A 189 -15.95 9.70 -10.56
N ILE A 190 -15.48 9.27 -11.73
CA ILE A 190 -15.47 7.85 -12.11
C ILE A 190 -14.26 7.11 -11.52
N LEU A 191 -13.08 7.72 -11.51
CA LEU A 191 -11.83 7.07 -11.10
C LEU A 191 -11.69 6.94 -9.58
N ALA A 192 -12.15 7.92 -8.80
CA ALA A 192 -12.04 7.88 -7.35
C ALA A 192 -12.80 6.68 -6.71
N PRO A 193 -14.05 6.34 -7.10
CA PRO A 193 -14.71 5.13 -6.63
C PRO A 193 -13.98 3.83 -7.03
N ILE A 194 -13.36 3.80 -8.20
CA ILE A 194 -12.58 2.64 -8.65
C ILE A 194 -11.34 2.46 -7.77
N ILE A 195 -10.59 3.53 -7.52
CA ILE A 195 -9.45 3.52 -6.62
C ILE A 195 -9.89 3.05 -5.21
N ALA A 196 -10.98 3.60 -4.69
CA ALA A 196 -11.52 3.21 -3.40
C ALA A 196 -11.90 1.73 -3.36
N LEU A 197 -12.55 1.22 -4.41
CA LEU A 197 -12.89 -0.20 -4.53
C LEU A 197 -11.64 -1.09 -4.57
N LEU A 198 -10.62 -0.73 -5.34
CA LEU A 198 -9.34 -1.43 -5.40
C LEU A 198 -8.71 -1.55 -4.02
N ILE A 199 -8.68 -0.45 -3.28
CA ILE A 199 -8.14 -0.38 -1.93
C ILE A 199 -8.96 -1.24 -0.97
N GLN A 200 -10.29 -1.15 -1.00
CA GLN A 200 -11.18 -1.96 -0.15
C GLN A 200 -11.05 -3.47 -0.42
N LEU A 201 -10.86 -3.88 -1.68
CA LEU A 201 -10.64 -5.28 -2.04
C LEU A 201 -9.26 -5.77 -1.57
N ALA A 202 -8.25 -4.91 -1.60
CA ALA A 202 -6.89 -5.21 -1.15
C ALA A 202 -6.81 -5.39 0.37
N ILE A 203 -7.66 -4.69 1.14
CA ILE A 203 -7.57 -4.65 2.59
C ILE A 203 -8.73 -5.41 3.23
N SER A 204 -8.43 -5.99 4.39
CA SER A 204 -9.41 -6.62 5.26
C SER A 204 -8.97 -6.42 6.71
N ARG A 205 -9.83 -5.80 7.53
CA ARG A 205 -9.61 -5.67 8.98
C ARG A 205 -9.25 -7.00 9.65
N ALA A 206 -9.88 -8.09 9.20
CA ALA A 206 -9.57 -9.42 9.69
C ALA A 206 -8.13 -9.87 9.39
N ARG A 207 -7.53 -9.42 8.27
CA ARG A 207 -6.11 -9.71 7.95
C ARG A 207 -5.17 -8.91 8.82
N GLU A 208 -5.50 -7.66 9.12
CA GLU A 208 -4.73 -6.82 10.05
C GLU A 208 -4.68 -7.44 11.44
N TYR A 209 -5.84 -7.84 11.99
CA TYR A 209 -5.90 -8.52 13.28
C TYR A 209 -5.14 -9.85 13.28
N LYS A 210 -5.23 -10.61 12.19
CA LYS A 210 -4.47 -11.85 12.03
C LYS A 210 -2.96 -11.59 11.93
N ALA A 211 -2.54 -10.50 11.28
CA ALA A 211 -1.13 -10.11 11.21
C ALA A 211 -0.61 -9.66 12.58
N ASP A 212 -1.40 -8.89 13.33
CA ASP A 212 -1.09 -8.52 14.71
C ASP A 212 -0.90 -9.76 15.60
N GLU A 213 -1.85 -10.69 15.57
CA GLU A 213 -1.82 -11.94 16.32
C GLU A 213 -0.61 -12.81 15.92
N SER A 214 -0.41 -13.01 14.61
CA SER A 214 0.71 -13.80 14.09
C SER A 214 2.06 -13.16 14.45
N GLY A 215 2.19 -11.84 14.32
CA GLY A 215 3.40 -11.09 14.69
C GLY A 215 3.69 -11.19 16.19
N ALA A 216 2.66 -11.08 17.01
CA ALA A 216 2.77 -11.26 18.46
C ALA A 216 3.21 -12.68 18.84
N HIS A 217 2.69 -13.70 18.18
CA HIS A 217 3.12 -15.09 18.39
C HIS A 217 4.57 -15.35 17.93
N ILE A 218 4.97 -14.74 16.80
CA ILE A 218 6.35 -14.86 16.29
C ILE A 218 7.34 -14.30 17.31
N THR A 219 7.09 -13.08 17.80
CA THR A 219 8.02 -12.41 18.73
C THR A 219 7.82 -12.80 20.19
N ARG A 220 6.66 -13.37 20.54
CA ARG A 220 6.18 -13.56 21.92
C ARG A 220 6.14 -12.27 22.74
N ARG A 221 5.96 -11.11 22.06
CA ARG A 221 6.02 -9.77 22.67
C ARG A 221 4.88 -8.89 22.16
N PRO A 222 3.61 -9.24 22.43
CA PRO A 222 2.46 -8.46 21.94
C PRO A 222 2.45 -7.00 22.43
N LEU A 223 2.92 -6.74 23.65
CA LEU A 223 2.94 -5.38 24.20
C LEU A 223 3.95 -4.45 23.50
N GLU A 224 5.02 -4.99 22.94
CA GLU A 224 5.98 -4.22 22.18
C GLU A 224 5.36 -3.75 20.85
N LEU A 225 4.60 -4.60 20.17
CA LEU A 225 3.84 -4.21 18.99
C LEU A 225 2.75 -3.18 19.35
N ALA A 226 2.05 -3.35 20.47
CA ALA A 226 1.05 -2.39 20.95
C ALA A 226 1.69 -1.01 21.22
N SER A 227 2.85 -0.99 21.90
CA SER A 227 3.63 0.23 22.15
C SER A 227 4.08 0.89 20.83
N ALA A 228 4.58 0.09 19.88
CA ALA A 228 4.98 0.57 18.57
C ALA A 228 3.83 1.24 17.83
N LEU A 229 2.66 0.60 17.76
CA LEU A 229 1.46 1.17 17.11
C LEU A 229 1.06 2.51 17.73
N LYS A 230 1.09 2.63 19.06
CA LYS A 230 0.80 3.89 19.76
C LYS A 230 1.79 4.99 19.40
N LYS A 231 3.09 4.68 19.38
CA LYS A 231 4.13 5.64 19.02
C LYS A 231 4.05 6.05 17.55
N ILE A 232 3.84 5.10 16.63
CA ILE A 232 3.73 5.38 15.19
C ILE A 232 2.51 6.26 14.93
N SER A 233 1.35 5.97 15.54
CA SER A 233 0.13 6.77 15.42
C SER A 233 0.40 8.23 15.80
N SER A 234 0.95 8.47 16.99
CA SER A 234 1.31 9.82 17.45
C SER A 234 2.39 10.47 16.60
N GLY A 235 3.34 9.69 16.10
CA GLY A 235 4.42 10.17 15.23
C GLY A 235 3.90 10.59 13.85
N THR A 236 3.01 9.81 13.25
CA THR A 236 2.37 10.10 11.96
C THR A 236 1.49 11.35 12.05
N GLU A 237 0.88 11.62 13.21
CA GLU A 237 0.15 12.86 13.44
C GLU A 237 1.06 14.09 13.44
N ARG A 238 2.29 13.98 13.90
CA ARG A 238 3.25 15.10 13.95
C ARG A 238 3.98 15.28 12.63
N ILE A 239 4.41 14.19 12.02
CA ILE A 239 5.17 14.17 10.77
C ILE A 239 4.42 13.31 9.77
N PRO A 240 3.48 13.90 8.98
CA PRO A 240 2.74 13.17 7.98
C PRO A 240 3.65 12.71 6.85
N LEU A 241 3.37 11.52 6.33
CA LEU A 241 3.96 11.05 5.10
C LEU A 241 3.16 11.62 3.92
N ASP A 242 3.85 12.22 2.97
CA ASP A 242 3.25 12.55 1.67
C ASP A 242 3.05 11.24 0.87
N ALA A 243 1.94 10.59 1.13
CA ALA A 243 1.60 9.31 0.53
C ALA A 243 0.48 9.47 -0.49
N ASN A 244 0.62 8.78 -1.62
CA ASN A 244 -0.47 8.65 -2.57
C ASN A 244 -1.65 7.90 -1.90
N PRO A 245 -2.89 8.40 -1.98
CA PRO A 245 -4.06 7.73 -1.43
C PRO A 245 -4.19 6.27 -1.86
N GLY A 246 -3.78 5.96 -3.10
CA GLY A 246 -3.80 4.60 -3.64
C GLY A 246 -2.82 3.62 -2.97
N THR A 247 -1.78 4.12 -2.31
CA THR A 247 -0.73 3.29 -1.68
C THR A 247 -0.74 3.37 -0.15
N ALA A 248 -1.56 4.25 0.41
CA ALA A 248 -1.64 4.49 1.85
C ALA A 248 -1.95 3.23 2.66
N HIS A 249 -2.66 2.30 2.05
CA HIS A 249 -3.07 1.04 2.66
C HIS A 249 -1.91 0.02 2.84
N LEU A 250 -0.77 0.23 2.22
CA LEU A 250 0.39 -0.65 2.40
C LEU A 250 1.07 -0.44 3.74
N PHE A 251 0.96 0.75 4.30
CA PHE A 251 1.67 1.12 5.51
C PHE A 251 0.98 0.56 6.76
N ILE A 252 1.76 0.20 7.77
CA ILE A 252 1.24 -0.29 9.06
C ILE A 252 0.27 0.70 9.73
N MET A 253 0.47 2.01 9.49
CA MET A 253 -0.44 3.08 9.88
C MET A 253 -0.80 3.93 8.68
N ASN A 254 -2.09 4.24 8.54
CA ASN A 254 -2.57 5.09 7.44
C ASN A 254 -1.96 6.50 7.53
N PRO A 255 -1.15 6.91 6.54
CA PRO A 255 -0.50 8.22 6.55
C PRO A 255 -1.40 9.38 6.13
N LEU A 256 -2.61 9.11 5.60
CA LEU A 256 -3.52 10.13 5.07
C LEU A 256 -4.22 10.92 6.18
N ARG A 257 -4.48 12.21 5.91
CA ARG A 257 -5.20 13.13 6.79
C ARG A 257 -6.37 13.79 6.08
N GLY A 258 -7.32 14.34 6.86
CA GLY A 258 -8.45 15.12 6.35
C GLY A 258 -9.65 14.27 5.93
N GLY A 259 -10.65 14.90 5.29
CA GLY A 259 -11.93 14.27 4.94
C GLY A 259 -11.84 13.07 4.00
N LEU A 260 -10.79 13.00 3.17
CA LEU A 260 -10.52 11.84 2.31
C LEU A 260 -9.94 10.66 3.09
N ALA A 261 -9.28 10.90 4.24
CA ALA A 261 -8.72 9.84 5.07
C ALA A 261 -9.78 8.85 5.54
N GLY A 262 -11.00 9.31 5.81
CA GLY A 262 -12.12 8.45 6.21
C GLY A 262 -12.59 7.50 5.10
N LEU A 263 -12.59 7.95 3.84
CA LEU A 263 -12.96 7.12 2.68
C LEU A 263 -11.92 6.04 2.37
N PHE A 264 -10.65 6.34 2.63
CA PHE A 264 -9.52 5.44 2.38
C PHE A 264 -8.96 4.81 3.66
N SER A 265 -9.60 5.03 4.82
CA SER A 265 -9.21 4.41 6.09
C SER A 265 -9.68 2.96 6.12
N THR A 266 -8.75 2.07 5.85
CA THR A 266 -9.00 0.65 5.68
C THR A 266 -8.41 -0.18 6.81
N HIS A 267 -7.51 0.39 7.60
CA HIS A 267 -7.00 -0.21 8.82
C HIS A 267 -8.03 -0.12 9.97
N PRO A 268 -8.07 -1.13 10.85
CA PRO A 268 -8.84 -1.03 12.08
C PRO A 268 -8.37 0.15 12.95
N PRO A 269 -9.24 0.69 13.82
CA PRO A 269 -8.82 1.67 14.81
C PRO A 269 -7.62 1.18 15.62
N VAL A 270 -6.65 2.06 15.84
CA VAL A 270 -5.41 1.68 16.53
C VAL A 270 -5.68 1.23 17.97
N GLU A 271 -6.64 1.85 18.63
CA GLU A 271 -7.07 1.51 19.98
C GLU A 271 -7.61 0.07 20.05
N GLU A 272 -8.34 -0.36 19.02
CA GLU A 272 -8.86 -1.74 18.96
C GLU A 272 -7.73 -2.76 18.74
N ARG A 273 -6.74 -2.43 17.88
CA ARG A 273 -5.56 -3.27 17.68
C ARG A 273 -4.76 -3.41 18.99
N ILE A 274 -4.51 -2.28 19.68
CA ILE A 274 -3.81 -2.26 20.98
C ILE A 274 -4.58 -3.11 22.02
N GLY A 275 -5.88 -2.90 22.19
CA GLY A 275 -6.67 -3.66 23.14
C GLY A 275 -6.67 -5.18 22.90
N ARG A 276 -6.62 -5.60 21.62
CA ARG A 276 -6.47 -7.03 21.24
C ARG A 276 -5.09 -7.58 21.60
N LEU A 277 -4.03 -6.82 21.35
CA LEU A 277 -2.65 -7.20 21.70
C LEU A 277 -2.44 -7.28 23.22
N GLU A 278 -3.05 -6.36 23.99
CA GLU A 278 -3.04 -6.40 25.46
C GLU A 278 -3.78 -7.62 26.01
N LYS A 279 -4.87 -8.04 25.36
CA LYS A 279 -5.57 -9.27 25.69
C LYS A 279 -4.70 -10.50 25.43
N LEU A 280 -4.12 -10.54 24.23
CA LEU A 280 -3.24 -11.63 23.80
C LEU A 280 -2.01 -11.77 24.69
N SER A 281 -1.52 -10.68 25.27
CA SER A 281 -0.37 -10.72 26.20
C SER A 281 -0.63 -11.55 27.46
N ARG A 282 -1.88 -11.71 27.85
CA ARG A 282 -2.28 -12.53 29.01
C ARG A 282 -2.37 -14.03 28.67
N GLU A 283 -2.42 -14.36 27.39
CA GLU A 283 -2.58 -15.73 26.87
C GLU A 283 -1.22 -16.34 26.44
N ILE A 284 -0.24 -15.49 26.10
CA ILE A 284 1.10 -15.92 25.60
C ILE A 284 2.12 -16.12 26.74
N VAL A 285 1.74 -15.89 27.99
CA VAL A 285 2.62 -16.10 29.16
C VAL A 285 2.82 -17.58 29.47
#